data_1544cdc48228b83394089c3518104444
#
_entry.id   1544cdc48228b83394089c3518104444
#
_cell.length_a   1.000
_cell.length_b   1.000
_cell.length_c   1.000
_cell.angle_alpha   90.00
_cell.angle_beta   90.00
_cell.angle_gamma   90.00
#
_symmetry.space_group_name_H-M   'P 1'
#
loop_
_entity.id
_entity.type
_entity.pdbx_description
1 polymer ?
#
loop_
_entity_poly.entity_id
_entity_poly.type
_entity_poly.pdbx_seq_one_letter_code
_entity_poly.pdbx_strand_id
1 'polypeptide(L)'
;MGTTSVVAIYQAPQSAYDLFDKVCVLYEGEQIFFGRIGEAKQFFVNMGFDCPEQQTTPDFLTSLTSASERKPREGFEHKVPRTPAEFAAAWKRSPEYQALQEEIESFQKRHPFNAEGYDQFLSSRRAQQSKHAYVALPPTPSTEMHAHD
;
A
#
# COMPACT_ATOMS: atom_id res chain seq x y z
N MET A 1 -11.71 5.26 -18.26
CA MET A 1 -11.64 5.64 -16.83
C MET A 1 -10.65 4.71 -16.15
N GLY A 2 -9.64 5.26 -15.48
CA GLY A 2 -8.70 4.47 -14.69
C GLY A 2 -9.32 4.07 -13.36
N THR A 3 -9.01 2.85 -12.88
CA THR A 3 -9.42 2.37 -11.56
C THR A 3 -8.23 2.43 -10.63
N THR A 4 -8.39 3.02 -9.45
CA THR A 4 -7.39 2.94 -8.39
C THR A 4 -7.56 1.63 -7.65
N SER A 5 -6.49 0.84 -7.58
CA SER A 5 -6.45 -0.43 -6.84
C SER A 5 -5.51 -0.30 -5.65
N VAL A 6 -5.94 -0.80 -4.50
CA VAL A 6 -5.12 -0.90 -3.28
C VAL A 6 -5.06 -2.36 -2.86
N VAL A 7 -3.85 -2.85 -2.63
CA VAL A 7 -3.60 -4.26 -2.25
C VAL A 7 -2.70 -4.27 -1.01
N ALA A 8 -3.04 -5.09 -0.02
CA ALA A 8 -2.14 -5.40 1.07
C ALA A 8 -1.34 -6.64 0.71
N ILE A 9 -0.01 -6.52 0.74
CA ILE A 9 0.91 -7.61 0.37
C ILE A 9 1.93 -7.77 1.50
N TYR A 10 2.18 -9.02 1.85
CA TYR A 10 3.30 -9.42 2.70
C TYR A 10 4.27 -10.25 1.87
N GLN A 11 5.57 -9.89 1.88
CA GLN A 11 6.64 -10.57 1.11
C GLN A 11 6.35 -10.62 -0.41
N ALA A 12 6.18 -9.46 -1.02
CA ALA A 12 6.01 -9.37 -2.47
C ALA A 12 7.35 -9.64 -3.20
N PRO A 13 7.35 -10.37 -4.33
CA PRO A 13 8.53 -10.38 -5.20
C PRO A 13 8.73 -9.01 -5.86
N GLN A 14 9.97 -8.69 -6.25
CA GLN A 14 10.31 -7.43 -6.89
C GLN A 14 9.42 -7.15 -8.13
N SER A 15 9.16 -8.17 -8.94
CA SER A 15 8.32 -8.04 -10.14
C SER A 15 6.87 -7.63 -9.84
N ALA A 16 6.33 -8.03 -8.69
CA ALA A 16 5.00 -7.57 -8.27
C ALA A 16 5.06 -6.15 -7.70
N TYR A 17 6.12 -5.82 -6.94
CA TYR A 17 6.33 -4.48 -6.42
C TYR A 17 6.41 -3.44 -7.53
N ASP A 18 7.13 -3.73 -8.61
CA ASP A 18 7.36 -2.83 -9.74
C ASP A 18 6.07 -2.50 -10.55
N LEU A 19 4.97 -3.21 -10.30
CA LEU A 19 3.67 -2.94 -10.94
C LEU A 19 2.89 -1.80 -10.29
N PHE A 20 3.29 -1.35 -9.09
CA PHE A 20 2.58 -0.32 -8.35
C PHE A 20 3.19 1.06 -8.56
N ASP A 21 2.37 2.09 -8.46
CA ASP A 21 2.82 3.50 -8.53
C ASP A 21 3.34 4.00 -7.18
N LYS A 22 2.65 3.60 -6.11
CA LYS A 22 2.93 4.05 -4.74
C LYS A 22 2.92 2.87 -3.77
N VAL A 23 3.67 3.00 -2.68
CA VAL A 23 3.71 2.05 -1.57
C VAL A 23 3.40 2.76 -0.26
N CYS A 24 2.62 2.10 0.59
CA CYS A 24 2.43 2.44 1.99
C CYS A 24 3.15 1.40 2.85
N VAL A 25 4.08 1.82 3.69
CA VAL A 25 4.76 0.92 4.64
C VAL A 25 4.16 1.13 6.02
N LEU A 26 3.65 0.04 6.59
CA LEU A 26 3.03 0.02 7.92
C LEU A 26 3.90 -0.79 8.88
N TYR A 27 4.11 -0.28 10.09
CA TYR A 27 4.79 -0.97 11.17
C TYR A 27 3.94 -0.92 12.43
N GLU A 28 3.40 -2.05 12.86
CA GLU A 28 2.52 -2.17 14.03
C GLU A 28 1.38 -1.12 14.08
N GLY A 29 0.74 -0.91 12.92
CA GLY A 29 -0.38 0.03 12.79
C GLY A 29 0.03 1.48 12.49
N GLU A 30 1.30 1.84 12.62
CA GLU A 30 1.82 3.16 12.27
C GLU A 30 2.25 3.23 10.81
N GLN A 31 1.87 4.30 10.11
CA GLN A 31 2.39 4.58 8.77
C GLN A 31 3.78 5.20 8.88
N ILE A 32 4.78 4.49 8.35
CA ILE A 32 6.18 4.89 8.41
C ILE A 32 6.71 5.41 7.07
N PHE A 33 5.96 5.23 5.99
CA PHE A 33 6.20 5.82 4.67
C PHE A 33 4.93 5.74 3.81
N PHE A 34 4.73 6.72 2.94
CA PHE A 34 3.79 6.66 1.83
C PHE A 34 4.30 7.52 0.67
N GLY A 35 4.55 6.91 -0.48
CA GLY A 35 5.09 7.63 -1.62
C GLY A 35 5.29 6.72 -2.82
N ARG A 36 6.03 7.22 -3.81
CA ARG A 36 6.36 6.46 -5.02
C ARG A 36 7.25 5.27 -4.69
N ILE A 37 7.04 4.15 -5.38
CA ILE A 37 7.82 2.92 -5.16
C ILE A 37 9.33 3.14 -5.32
N GLY A 38 9.75 3.97 -6.29
CA GLY A 38 11.16 4.29 -6.52
C GLY A 38 11.82 5.13 -5.44
N GLU A 39 11.06 5.79 -4.57
CA GLU A 39 11.57 6.65 -3.49
C GLU A 39 11.69 5.92 -2.15
N ALA A 40 10.90 4.87 -1.95
CA ALA A 40 10.79 4.19 -0.66
C ALA A 40 12.12 3.64 -0.15
N LYS A 41 12.89 2.94 -0.98
CA LYS A 41 14.21 2.40 -0.62
C LYS A 41 15.16 3.51 -0.19
N GLN A 42 15.26 4.56 -1.00
CA GLN A 42 16.20 5.66 -0.77
C GLN A 42 15.86 6.43 0.51
N PHE A 43 14.58 6.62 0.81
CA PHE A 43 14.12 7.25 2.04
C PHE A 43 14.70 6.58 3.29
N PHE A 44 14.60 5.25 3.40
CA PHE A 44 15.12 4.52 4.55
C PHE A 44 16.65 4.39 4.55
N VAL A 45 17.28 4.32 3.39
CA VAL A 45 18.75 4.38 3.27
C VAL A 45 19.27 5.73 3.75
N ASN A 46 18.61 6.84 3.41
CA ASN A 46 18.94 8.18 3.88
C ASN A 46 18.74 8.30 5.41
N MET A 47 17.75 7.62 5.96
CA MET A 47 17.51 7.56 7.41
C MET A 47 18.65 6.85 8.17
N GLY A 48 19.47 6.06 7.48
CA GLY A 48 20.62 5.37 8.03
C GLY A 48 20.51 3.85 8.10
N PHE A 49 19.56 3.25 7.39
CA PHE A 49 19.47 1.80 7.28
C PHE A 49 20.33 1.28 6.13
N ASP A 50 20.88 0.07 6.32
CA ASP A 50 21.65 -0.65 5.31
C ASP A 50 20.70 -1.53 4.47
N CYS A 51 20.88 -1.47 3.14
CA CYS A 51 20.18 -2.34 2.20
C CYS A 51 21.23 -3.03 1.33
N PRO A 52 21.56 -4.30 1.60
CA PRO A 52 22.47 -5.08 0.77
C PRO A 52 22.06 -5.10 -0.71
N GLU A 53 23.04 -5.16 -1.62
CA GLU A 53 22.77 -5.14 -3.06
C GLU A 53 21.86 -6.29 -3.54
N GLN A 54 21.97 -7.46 -2.90
CA GLN A 54 21.17 -8.64 -3.24
C GLN A 54 19.75 -8.59 -2.67
N GLN A 55 19.45 -7.67 -1.75
CA GLN A 55 18.13 -7.56 -1.13
C GLN A 55 17.17 -6.80 -2.04
N THR A 56 16.03 -7.41 -2.33
CA THR A 56 14.97 -6.73 -3.10
C THR A 56 14.38 -5.56 -2.31
N THR A 57 13.79 -4.60 -3.02
CA THR A 57 13.15 -3.44 -2.34
C THR A 57 12.04 -3.87 -1.39
N PRO A 58 11.08 -4.74 -1.78
CA PRO A 58 10.03 -5.18 -0.86
C PRO A 58 10.57 -5.97 0.34
N ASP A 59 11.60 -6.81 0.18
CA ASP A 59 12.22 -7.52 1.31
C ASP A 59 12.91 -6.53 2.26
N PHE A 60 13.59 -5.52 1.72
CA PHE A 60 14.17 -4.46 2.54
C PHE A 60 13.11 -3.71 3.34
N LEU A 61 12.02 -3.27 2.69
CA LEU A 61 10.93 -2.57 3.37
C LEU A 61 10.27 -3.42 4.46
N THR A 62 10.12 -4.73 4.21
CA THR A 62 9.59 -5.67 5.20
C THR A 62 10.56 -5.85 6.38
N SER A 63 11.86 -6.00 6.11
CA SER A 63 12.88 -6.16 7.16
C SER A 63 12.95 -4.97 8.12
N LEU A 64 12.62 -3.75 7.66
CA LEU A 64 12.57 -2.56 8.52
C LEU A 64 11.52 -2.66 9.64
N THR A 65 10.45 -3.41 9.40
CA THR A 65 9.38 -3.62 10.38
C THR A 65 9.67 -4.74 11.38
N SER A 66 10.79 -5.44 11.21
CA SER A 66 11.27 -6.51 12.11
C SER A 66 12.53 -6.05 12.86
N ALA A 67 12.44 -5.98 14.19
CA ALA A 67 13.57 -5.53 15.01
C ALA A 67 14.83 -6.40 14.89
N SER A 68 14.67 -7.69 14.56
CA SER A 68 15.74 -8.65 14.38
C SER A 68 16.38 -8.63 12.98
N GLU A 69 15.66 -8.14 11.98
CA GLU A 69 16.09 -8.18 10.56
C GLU A 69 16.63 -6.85 10.07
N ARG A 70 16.14 -5.74 10.62
CA ARG A 70 16.61 -4.42 10.21
C ARG A 70 18.06 -4.18 10.59
N LYS A 71 18.83 -3.63 9.67
CA LYS A 71 20.25 -3.38 9.85
C LYS A 71 20.53 -1.90 9.74
N PRO A 72 20.90 -1.21 10.83
CA PRO A 72 21.47 0.12 10.74
C PRO A 72 22.79 0.08 9.99
N ARG A 73 23.09 1.12 9.23
CA ARG A 73 24.40 1.33 8.62
C ARG A 73 25.42 1.63 9.73
N GLU A 74 26.67 1.23 9.52
CA GLU A 74 27.77 1.49 10.46
C GLU A 74 27.81 2.98 10.87
N GLY A 75 27.86 3.23 12.17
CA GLY A 75 27.82 4.59 12.76
C GLY A 75 26.45 5.23 12.87
N PHE A 76 25.36 4.54 12.47
CA PHE A 76 23.99 5.01 12.59
C PHE A 76 23.16 4.26 13.63
N GLU A 77 23.72 3.28 14.34
CA GLU A 77 23.01 2.38 15.26
C GLU A 77 22.21 3.10 16.33
N HIS A 78 22.66 4.29 16.74
CA HIS A 78 22.00 5.13 17.76
C HIS A 78 21.16 6.27 17.20
N LYS A 79 21.19 6.46 15.88
CA LYS A 79 20.50 7.56 15.19
C LYS A 79 19.22 7.14 14.49
N VAL A 80 19.12 5.86 14.13
CA VAL A 80 17.95 5.34 13.45
C VAL A 80 16.79 5.07 14.41
N PRO A 81 15.55 5.22 13.96
CA PRO A 81 14.38 4.88 14.75
C PRO A 81 14.34 3.38 15.08
N ARG A 82 13.81 3.05 16.27
CA ARG A 82 13.74 1.67 16.78
C ARG A 82 12.32 1.20 17.01
N THR A 83 11.42 2.12 17.34
CA THR A 83 10.01 1.84 17.63
C THR A 83 9.11 2.34 16.52
N PRO A 84 7.90 1.76 16.33
CA PRO A 84 6.93 2.25 15.35
C PRO A 84 6.67 3.75 15.45
N ALA A 85 6.53 4.27 16.68
CA ALA A 85 6.29 5.68 16.94
C ALA A 85 7.47 6.57 16.49
N GLU A 86 8.71 6.13 16.70
CA GLU A 86 9.91 6.85 16.24
C GLU A 86 9.99 6.89 14.71
N PHE A 87 9.68 5.78 14.03
CA PHE A 87 9.58 5.74 12.57
C PHE A 87 8.49 6.69 12.05
N ALA A 88 7.29 6.62 12.62
CA ALA A 88 6.20 7.51 12.23
C ALA A 88 6.53 8.98 12.48
N ALA A 89 7.22 9.31 13.58
CA ALA A 89 7.69 10.66 13.87
C ALA A 89 8.77 11.13 12.88
N ALA A 90 9.70 10.23 12.49
CA ALA A 90 10.70 10.52 11.48
C ALA A 90 10.05 10.78 10.12
N TRP A 91 9.09 9.94 9.72
CA TRP A 91 8.30 10.13 8.51
C TRP A 91 7.59 11.49 8.48
N LYS A 92 6.82 11.83 9.52
CA LYS A 92 6.07 13.09 9.61
C LYS A 92 6.95 14.36 9.57
N ARG A 93 8.24 14.25 9.91
CA ARG A 93 9.21 15.36 9.84
C ARG A 93 9.98 15.42 8.54
N SER A 94 9.80 14.43 7.66
CA SER A 94 10.58 14.33 6.42
C SER A 94 10.09 15.31 5.34
N PRO A 95 10.96 15.73 4.42
CA PRO A 95 10.57 16.52 3.27
C PRO A 95 9.63 15.76 2.34
N GLU A 96 9.75 14.45 2.26
CA GLU A 96 8.87 13.59 1.46
C GLU A 96 7.42 13.62 1.99
N TYR A 97 7.25 13.68 3.32
CA TYR A 97 5.92 13.85 3.91
C TYR A 97 5.33 15.23 3.59
N GLN A 98 6.14 16.28 3.64
CA GLN A 98 5.69 17.64 3.30
C GLN A 98 5.27 17.71 1.82
N ALA A 99 6.08 17.15 0.91
CA ALA A 99 5.74 17.07 -0.51
C ALA A 99 4.43 16.29 -0.75
N LEU A 100 4.21 15.20 -0.01
CA LEU A 100 2.95 14.44 -0.06
C LEU A 100 1.76 15.30 0.39
N GLN A 101 1.89 16.09 1.46
CA GLN A 101 0.81 16.98 1.92
C GLN A 101 0.48 18.04 0.86
N GLU A 102 1.48 18.64 0.23
CA GLU A 102 1.30 19.59 -0.87
C GLU A 102 0.62 18.93 -2.08
N GLU A 103 0.99 17.68 -2.43
CA GLU A 103 0.33 16.91 -3.49
C GLU A 103 -1.16 16.69 -3.17
N ILE A 104 -1.47 16.32 -1.93
CA ILE A 104 -2.84 16.11 -1.46
C ILE A 104 -3.66 17.41 -1.51
N GLU A 105 -3.12 18.52 -0.99
CA GLU A 105 -3.79 19.81 -1.04
C GLU A 105 -4.03 20.29 -2.48
N SER A 106 -3.03 20.14 -3.34
CA SER A 106 -3.13 20.47 -4.76
C SER A 106 -4.20 19.62 -5.46
N PHE A 107 -4.28 18.32 -5.13
CA PHE A 107 -5.32 17.44 -5.64
C PHE A 107 -6.71 17.86 -5.17
N GLN A 108 -6.88 18.16 -3.88
CA GLN A 108 -8.15 18.60 -3.30
C GLN A 108 -8.63 19.92 -3.92
N LYS A 109 -7.72 20.86 -4.19
CA LYS A 109 -8.06 22.12 -4.88
C LYS A 109 -8.53 21.90 -6.32
N ARG A 110 -7.91 20.95 -7.04
CA ARG A 110 -8.28 20.62 -8.43
C ARG A 110 -9.56 19.76 -8.52
N HIS A 111 -9.82 18.97 -7.48
CA HIS A 111 -10.95 18.05 -7.41
C HIS A 111 -11.75 18.29 -6.11
N PRO A 112 -12.41 19.44 -5.96
CA PRO A 112 -13.18 19.71 -4.76
C PRO A 112 -14.31 18.69 -4.61
N PHE A 113 -14.48 18.17 -3.40
CA PHE A 113 -15.59 17.28 -3.10
C PHE A 113 -16.89 18.10 -3.16
N ASN A 114 -17.70 17.83 -4.16
CA ASN A 114 -19.04 18.44 -4.32
C ASN A 114 -20.11 17.37 -4.37
N ALA A 115 -21.36 17.76 -4.10
CA ALA A 115 -22.53 16.86 -4.09
C ALA A 115 -22.73 16.16 -5.44
N GLU A 116 -22.51 16.85 -6.56
CA GLU A 116 -22.63 16.27 -7.91
C GLU A 116 -21.61 15.15 -8.16
N GLY A 117 -20.36 15.32 -7.72
CA GLY A 117 -19.34 14.29 -7.81
C GLY A 117 -19.67 13.07 -6.95
N TYR A 118 -20.29 13.27 -5.79
CA TYR A 118 -20.75 12.18 -4.94
C TYR A 118 -21.90 11.40 -5.58
N ASP A 119 -22.87 12.07 -6.16
CA ASP A 119 -23.98 11.44 -6.87
C ASP A 119 -23.52 10.67 -8.11
N GLN A 120 -22.57 11.22 -8.88
CA GLN A 120 -21.92 10.51 -9.98
C GLN A 120 -21.18 9.26 -9.52
N PHE A 121 -20.48 9.33 -8.38
CA PHE A 121 -19.81 8.17 -7.77
C PHE A 121 -20.84 7.11 -7.35
N LEU A 122 -21.92 7.48 -6.68
CA LEU A 122 -22.97 6.54 -6.27
C LEU A 122 -23.66 5.90 -7.47
N SER A 123 -23.94 6.66 -8.52
CA SER A 123 -24.55 6.14 -9.75
C SER A 123 -23.65 5.15 -10.47
N SER A 124 -22.33 5.43 -10.57
CA SER A 124 -21.37 4.52 -11.18
C SER A 124 -21.18 3.24 -10.36
N ARG A 125 -21.18 3.33 -9.03
CA ARG A 125 -21.18 2.14 -8.14
C ARG A 125 -22.41 1.26 -8.34
N ARG A 126 -23.61 1.85 -8.41
CA ARG A 126 -24.85 1.10 -8.67
C ARG A 126 -24.83 0.40 -10.02
N ALA A 127 -24.33 1.08 -11.05
CA ALA A 127 -24.17 0.50 -12.39
C ALA A 127 -23.16 -0.66 -12.42
N GLN A 128 -22.11 -0.64 -11.62
CA GLN A 128 -21.16 -1.75 -11.50
C GLN A 128 -21.75 -2.93 -10.73
N GLN A 129 -22.47 -2.68 -9.63
CA GLN A 129 -23.14 -3.74 -8.86
C GLN A 129 -24.20 -4.47 -9.67
N SER A 130 -24.96 -3.79 -10.52
CA SER A 130 -25.94 -4.42 -11.42
C SER A 130 -25.28 -5.31 -12.48
N LYS A 131 -24.06 -4.98 -12.95
CA LYS A 131 -23.30 -5.83 -13.88
C LYS A 131 -22.77 -7.10 -13.21
N HIS A 132 -22.38 -7.04 -11.94
CA HIS A 132 -21.89 -8.23 -11.21
C HIS A 132 -23.02 -9.14 -10.72
N ALA A 133 -24.23 -8.63 -10.53
CA ALA A 133 -25.39 -9.45 -10.15
C ALA A 133 -25.85 -10.41 -11.28
N TYR A 134 -25.44 -10.18 -12.52
CA TYR A 134 -25.76 -11.06 -13.66
C TYR A 134 -24.85 -12.29 -13.83
N VAL A 135 -23.84 -12.45 -12.98
CA VAL A 135 -22.93 -13.63 -12.99
C VAL A 135 -23.23 -14.53 -11.77
N ALA A 136 -24.48 -14.64 -11.36
CA ALA A 136 -24.89 -15.75 -10.49
C ALA A 136 -25.00 -17.00 -11.36
N LEU A 137 -24.11 -17.96 -11.14
CA LEU A 137 -24.14 -19.28 -11.79
C LEU A 137 -25.55 -19.91 -11.60
N PRO A 138 -26.14 -20.51 -12.66
CA PRO A 138 -27.39 -21.25 -12.52
C PRO A 138 -27.20 -22.37 -11.48
N PRO A 139 -28.26 -22.71 -10.73
CA PRO A 139 -28.17 -23.82 -9.77
C PRO A 139 -27.83 -25.10 -10.52
N THR A 140 -26.84 -25.84 -10.05
CA THR A 140 -26.50 -27.17 -10.55
C THR A 140 -27.72 -28.07 -10.35
N PRO A 141 -28.16 -28.84 -11.38
CA PRO A 141 -29.25 -29.79 -11.22
C PRO A 141 -28.83 -30.85 -10.18
N SER A 142 -29.64 -30.97 -9.12
CA SER A 142 -29.50 -32.06 -8.15
C SER A 142 -29.66 -33.41 -8.88
N THR A 143 -28.59 -34.20 -8.86
CA THR A 143 -28.63 -35.59 -9.28
C THR A 143 -29.54 -36.37 -8.33
N GLU A 144 -30.75 -36.68 -8.75
CA GLU A 144 -31.60 -37.67 -8.09
C GLU A 144 -30.89 -39.01 -8.15
N MET A 145 -30.42 -39.47 -6.99
CA MET A 145 -29.99 -40.84 -6.80
C MET A 145 -31.25 -41.75 -6.84
N HIS A 146 -31.46 -42.45 -7.96
CA HIS A 146 -32.37 -43.57 -8.03
C HIS A 146 -31.82 -44.69 -7.13
N ALA A 147 -32.50 -44.96 -6.01
CA ALA A 147 -32.38 -46.21 -5.28
C ALA A 147 -33.07 -47.29 -6.11
N HIS A 148 -32.32 -48.30 -6.57
CA HIS A 148 -32.84 -49.55 -7.05
C HIS A 148 -32.76 -50.57 -5.90
N ASP A 149 -33.91 -51.24 -5.68
CA ASP A 149 -34.12 -52.42 -4.85
C ASP A 149 -33.14 -53.57 -5.08
#